data_6c5b55db9c5b106515a3435a263d4d0b
#
_entry.id   6c5b55db9c5b106515a3435a263d4d0b
#
_cell.length_a   1.000
_cell.length_b   1.000
_cell.length_c   1.000
_cell.angle_alpha   90.00
_cell.angle_beta   90.00
_cell.angle_gamma   90.00
#
_symmetry.space_group_name_H-M   'P 1'
#
loop_
_entity.id
_entity.type
_entity.pdbx_description
1 polymer ?
#
loop_
_entity_poly.entity_id
_entity_poly.type
_entity_poly.pdbx_seq_one_letter_code
_entity_poly.pdbx_strand_id
1 'polypeptide(L)'
;MKIPFFGGQKKGFSKNQNAQETVNMFLELDSSETDTNISLIRVDGKKEFVNLPTSPVYAMTEYKNNLFVVAGSYVYKVLSDGTYTNLGFVNCNQTTTMTVNNAAEILIVSTINGYVLNADTGTLTTITNPAFYGSPRVDYLDGYGVLVKPNSQQFYITGLEDFNSFDALDFEVDAADPDNLVTHIVDHRELILFGERVSTVWFNSGDATFPLSRREGADMEVGCAAALSVAKLDNTVFFLGRSSHGTGLVYKLNQYVPQIISNRGIEHLINSFNVIDDAFAFTYQKSGHSFYVLTFPSEGKTLVYDASIADPDLAWHIRETYQKGRDRASCYAFAFNRHLIGDFESGAIYEYDENTHLDGGQPIAWYRTGQHIIADYKRLRHKEVVLNFERGVGLESGDDPLCYLTYSDDGGHTFITPRECSMGVIGQRKNRTMWARLGQSRDRVYKVFGSAPVKTVLNGGYIEVEQLNG
;
A
#
# COMPACT_ATOMS: atom_id res chain seq x y z
N MET A 1 12.98 24.83 23.39
CA MET A 1 13.59 23.73 22.61
C MET A 1 12.61 23.30 21.52
N LYS A 2 12.98 23.39 20.25
CA LYS A 2 12.18 22.77 19.19
C LYS A 2 12.42 21.26 19.29
N ILE A 3 11.37 20.47 19.46
CA ILE A 3 11.47 19.02 19.47
C ILE A 3 10.82 18.54 18.16
N PRO A 4 11.51 17.76 17.32
CA PRO A 4 10.93 17.25 16.09
C PRO A 4 9.76 16.31 16.43
N PHE A 5 8.55 16.74 16.09
CA PHE A 5 7.33 15.93 16.25
C PHE A 5 7.08 15.03 15.06
N PHE A 6 7.71 15.33 13.92
CA PHE A 6 7.53 14.64 12.65
C PHE A 6 8.39 13.38 12.56
N GLY A 7 7.95 12.43 11.77
CA GLY A 7 8.66 11.18 11.50
C GLY A 7 7.74 10.11 10.94
N GLY A 8 8.33 9.04 10.42
CA GLY A 8 7.62 7.88 9.91
C GLY A 8 7.17 6.91 11.00
N GLN A 9 6.65 5.77 10.56
CA GLN A 9 6.29 4.63 11.41
C GLN A 9 7.56 3.91 11.87
N LYS A 10 7.86 3.95 13.19
CA LYS A 10 9.08 3.38 13.77
C LYS A 10 8.88 2.69 15.10
N LYS A 11 7.67 2.28 15.44
CA LYS A 11 7.41 1.64 16.74
C LYS A 11 8.23 0.35 16.86
N GLY A 12 9.25 0.41 17.71
CA GLY A 12 10.20 -0.68 17.90
C GLY A 12 9.71 -1.78 18.84
N PHE A 13 10.55 -2.80 19.02
CA PHE A 13 10.36 -3.90 19.98
C PHE A 13 10.11 -3.36 21.40
N SER A 14 10.88 -2.38 21.81
CA SER A 14 10.68 -1.69 23.08
C SER A 14 10.04 -0.31 22.84
N LYS A 15 8.82 -0.11 23.34
CA LYS A 15 8.16 1.20 23.31
C LYS A 15 8.99 2.25 24.04
N ASN A 16 9.70 1.86 25.09
CA ASN A 16 10.59 2.75 25.85
C ASN A 16 11.79 3.25 25.02
N GLN A 17 12.13 2.57 23.94
CA GLN A 17 13.15 2.99 23.00
C GLN A 17 12.56 3.83 21.86
N ASN A 18 11.47 3.37 21.29
CA ASN A 18 10.81 4.05 20.19
C ASN A 18 9.31 3.72 20.13
N ALA A 19 8.47 4.70 20.42
CA ALA A 19 7.02 4.61 20.42
C ALA A 19 6.38 5.31 19.21
N GLN A 20 7.16 5.73 18.22
CA GLN A 20 6.70 6.55 17.09
C GLN A 20 5.73 5.80 16.18
N GLU A 21 4.54 6.35 16.01
CA GLU A 21 3.50 5.84 15.11
C GLU A 21 2.95 6.97 14.24
N THR A 22 2.72 6.67 12.96
CA THR A 22 2.08 7.60 12.02
C THR A 22 0.97 6.84 11.29
N VAL A 23 -0.27 7.25 11.51
CA VAL A 23 -1.46 6.59 10.94
C VAL A 23 -2.30 7.61 10.20
N ASN A 24 -2.67 7.24 8.96
CA ASN A 24 -3.43 8.07 8.03
C ASN A 24 -2.82 9.46 7.77
N MET A 25 -1.52 9.55 7.91
CA MET A 25 -0.71 10.71 7.55
C MET A 25 0.59 10.26 6.89
N PHE A 26 1.12 11.04 5.97
CA PHE A 26 2.42 10.83 5.34
C PHE A 26 3.24 12.12 5.39
N LEU A 27 4.54 12.02 5.20
CA LEU A 27 5.46 13.14 5.23
C LEU A 27 5.57 13.78 3.84
N GLU A 28 5.53 15.10 3.80
CA GLU A 28 5.95 15.94 2.67
C GLU A 28 7.27 16.61 3.04
N LEU A 29 8.27 16.45 2.18
CA LEU A 29 9.58 17.08 2.36
C LEU A 29 9.71 18.24 1.37
N ASP A 30 9.75 19.47 1.88
CA ASP A 30 10.04 20.65 1.08
C ASP A 30 11.56 20.89 1.08
N SER A 31 12.15 21.02 -0.11
CA SER A 31 13.57 21.35 -0.28
C SER A 31 13.91 22.82 0.01
N SER A 32 12.92 23.65 0.37
CA SER A 32 13.17 25.06 0.71
C SER A 32 13.97 25.18 2.01
N GLU A 33 14.90 26.14 2.06
CA GLU A 33 15.76 26.43 3.22
C GLU A 33 15.00 27.05 4.42
N THR A 34 13.69 26.83 4.54
CA THR A 34 12.90 27.36 5.64
C THR A 34 12.94 26.43 6.85
N ASP A 35 12.74 27.00 8.03
CA ASP A 35 12.68 26.29 9.34
C ASP A 35 11.60 25.16 9.42
N THR A 36 10.74 25.04 8.39
CA THR A 36 9.62 24.10 8.28
C THR A 36 9.69 23.37 6.95
N ASN A 37 10.72 22.55 6.78
CA ASN A 37 10.94 21.75 5.56
C ASN A 37 10.23 20.38 5.59
N ILE A 38 9.47 20.10 6.63
CA ILE A 38 8.75 18.82 6.79
C ILE A 38 7.32 19.12 7.22
N SER A 39 6.36 18.55 6.51
CA SER A 39 4.94 18.58 6.87
C SER A 39 4.38 17.16 6.99
N LEU A 40 3.35 16.97 7.82
CA LEU A 40 2.53 15.76 7.84
C LEU A 40 1.20 16.08 7.20
N ILE A 41 0.90 15.37 6.12
CA ILE A 41 -0.33 15.51 5.34
C ILE A 41 -1.21 14.32 5.62
N ARG A 42 -2.51 14.56 5.89
CA ARG A 42 -3.48 13.46 5.99
C ARG A 42 -3.70 12.82 4.64
N VAL A 43 -3.83 11.49 4.61
CA VAL A 43 -4.15 10.72 3.40
C VAL A 43 -5.43 11.23 2.75
N ASP A 44 -5.52 11.10 1.43
CA ASP A 44 -6.69 11.49 0.64
C ASP A 44 -7.96 10.81 1.12
N GLY A 45 -9.08 11.49 0.94
CA GLY A 45 -10.37 10.87 1.10
C GLY A 45 -10.71 9.92 -0.03
N LYS A 46 -11.75 9.13 0.19
CA LYS A 46 -12.25 8.14 -0.76
C LYS A 46 -13.68 8.50 -1.15
N LYS A 47 -13.82 9.04 -2.35
CA LYS A 47 -15.10 9.43 -2.94
C LYS A 47 -15.66 8.24 -3.72
N GLU A 48 -16.90 7.87 -3.44
CA GLU A 48 -17.55 6.79 -4.21
C GLU A 48 -17.68 7.19 -5.69
N PHE A 49 -17.16 6.32 -6.57
CA PHE A 49 -17.26 6.44 -8.01
C PHE A 49 -18.46 5.64 -8.55
N VAL A 50 -18.57 4.38 -8.14
CA VAL A 50 -19.68 3.48 -8.51
C VAL A 50 -19.80 2.40 -7.45
N ASN A 51 -21.03 1.88 -7.27
CA ASN A 51 -21.30 0.73 -6.42
C ASN A 51 -21.92 -0.40 -7.25
N LEU A 52 -21.19 -1.50 -7.40
CA LEU A 52 -21.60 -2.68 -8.14
C LEU A 52 -22.54 -3.54 -7.28
N PRO A 53 -23.45 -4.31 -7.90
CA PRO A 53 -24.44 -5.10 -7.16
C PRO A 53 -23.85 -6.34 -6.47
N THR A 54 -22.60 -6.70 -6.76
CA THR A 54 -21.90 -7.84 -6.18
C THR A 54 -20.62 -7.42 -5.47
N SER A 55 -20.22 -8.18 -4.48
CA SER A 55 -19.11 -7.86 -3.57
C SER A 55 -18.32 -9.10 -3.18
N PRO A 56 -17.08 -8.95 -2.72
CA PRO A 56 -16.25 -7.73 -2.77
C PRO A 56 -15.66 -7.47 -4.16
N VAL A 57 -14.97 -6.33 -4.36
CA VAL A 57 -14.20 -6.08 -5.58
C VAL A 57 -12.85 -6.77 -5.46
N TYR A 58 -12.52 -7.68 -6.37
CA TYR A 58 -11.31 -8.49 -6.32
C TYR A 58 -10.18 -7.96 -7.20
N ALA A 59 -10.50 -7.58 -8.43
CA ALA A 59 -9.50 -7.12 -9.39
C ALA A 59 -10.08 -6.09 -10.35
N MET A 60 -9.24 -5.21 -10.85
CA MET A 60 -9.59 -4.19 -11.83
C MET A 60 -8.46 -4.02 -12.85
N THR A 61 -8.81 -3.81 -14.10
CA THR A 61 -7.88 -3.44 -15.17
C THR A 61 -8.52 -2.44 -16.13
N GLU A 62 -7.73 -1.53 -16.66
CA GLU A 62 -8.17 -0.57 -17.69
C GLU A 62 -7.77 -1.07 -19.06
N TYR A 63 -8.66 -0.92 -20.04
CA TYR A 63 -8.36 -1.11 -21.45
C TYR A 63 -9.22 -0.21 -22.33
N LYS A 64 -8.58 0.56 -23.22
CA LYS A 64 -9.23 1.50 -24.15
C LYS A 64 -10.27 2.41 -23.47
N ASN A 65 -9.88 3.02 -22.35
CA ASN A 65 -10.74 3.92 -21.57
C ASN A 65 -12.05 3.25 -21.07
N ASN A 66 -11.99 1.95 -20.77
CA ASN A 66 -13.03 1.22 -20.06
C ASN A 66 -12.37 0.51 -18.86
N LEU A 67 -13.06 0.48 -17.74
CA LEU A 67 -12.62 -0.25 -16.57
C LEU A 67 -13.31 -1.62 -16.52
N PHE A 68 -12.54 -2.69 -16.48
CA PHE A 68 -13.03 -4.05 -16.29
C PHE A 68 -12.79 -4.47 -14.85
N VAL A 69 -13.85 -4.97 -14.20
CA VAL A 69 -13.89 -5.21 -12.76
C VAL A 69 -14.39 -6.61 -12.49
N VAL A 70 -13.68 -7.36 -11.66
CA VAL A 70 -14.19 -8.59 -11.06
C VAL A 70 -14.72 -8.24 -9.66
N ALA A 71 -16.04 -8.37 -9.49
CA ALA A 71 -16.70 -8.13 -8.19
C ALA A 71 -17.61 -9.31 -7.84
N GLY A 72 -17.39 -9.91 -6.67
CA GLY A 72 -18.05 -11.15 -6.29
C GLY A 72 -17.82 -12.24 -7.34
N SER A 73 -18.90 -12.76 -7.89
CA SER A 73 -18.86 -13.82 -8.91
C SER A 73 -19.16 -13.31 -10.33
N TYR A 74 -18.88 -12.05 -10.64
CA TYR A 74 -19.18 -11.49 -11.95
C TYR A 74 -18.10 -10.55 -12.46
N VAL A 75 -17.99 -10.45 -13.78
CA VAL A 75 -17.17 -9.44 -14.46
C VAL A 75 -18.07 -8.31 -14.95
N TYR A 76 -17.65 -7.09 -14.71
CA TYR A 76 -18.32 -5.87 -15.13
C TYR A 76 -17.42 -5.02 -16.02
N LYS A 77 -18.03 -4.37 -17.00
CA LYS A 77 -17.44 -3.25 -17.73
C LYS A 77 -18.05 -1.98 -17.16
N VAL A 78 -17.22 -1.06 -16.68
CA VAL A 78 -17.62 0.22 -16.11
C VAL A 78 -17.11 1.34 -17.00
N LEU A 79 -17.94 2.34 -17.25
CA LEU A 79 -17.64 3.52 -18.06
C LEU A 79 -17.25 4.73 -17.17
N SER A 80 -16.74 5.77 -17.79
CA SER A 80 -16.25 6.97 -17.10
C SER A 80 -17.31 7.76 -16.32
N ASP A 81 -18.59 7.56 -16.63
CA ASP A 81 -19.73 8.14 -15.94
C ASP A 81 -20.26 7.26 -14.79
N GLY A 82 -19.62 6.11 -14.52
CA GLY A 82 -20.03 5.15 -13.49
C GLY A 82 -21.13 4.17 -13.95
N THR A 83 -21.61 4.26 -15.18
CA THR A 83 -22.50 3.23 -15.72
C THR A 83 -21.75 1.91 -15.93
N TYR A 84 -22.43 0.78 -15.72
CA TYR A 84 -21.79 -0.52 -15.84
C TYR A 84 -22.66 -1.54 -16.55
N THR A 85 -22.00 -2.54 -17.13
CA THR A 85 -22.62 -3.69 -17.80
C THR A 85 -22.05 -4.97 -17.21
N ASN A 86 -22.91 -5.93 -16.85
CA ASN A 86 -22.49 -7.27 -16.45
C ASN A 86 -22.11 -8.08 -17.69
N LEU A 87 -20.90 -8.63 -17.74
CA LEU A 87 -20.36 -9.40 -18.88
C LEU A 87 -20.43 -10.91 -18.67
N GLY A 88 -20.67 -11.39 -17.47
CA GLY A 88 -20.83 -12.81 -17.21
C GLY A 88 -20.35 -13.28 -15.84
N PHE A 89 -20.59 -14.55 -15.57
CA PHE A 89 -20.27 -15.22 -14.31
C PHE A 89 -18.84 -15.75 -14.32
N VAL A 90 -18.12 -15.57 -13.19
CA VAL A 90 -16.79 -16.10 -12.93
C VAL A 90 -16.73 -16.64 -11.49
N ASN A 91 -15.97 -17.72 -11.28
CA ASN A 91 -15.70 -18.22 -9.93
C ASN A 91 -14.33 -17.69 -9.46
N CYS A 92 -14.33 -16.50 -8.91
CA CYS A 92 -13.16 -15.75 -8.50
C CYS A 92 -13.15 -15.47 -6.98
N ASN A 93 -11.99 -15.11 -6.47
CA ASN A 93 -11.76 -14.77 -5.06
C ASN A 93 -10.69 -13.66 -4.94
N GLN A 94 -10.24 -13.36 -3.73
CA GLN A 94 -9.24 -12.32 -3.45
C GLN A 94 -7.86 -12.53 -4.10
N THR A 95 -7.57 -13.72 -4.66
CA THR A 95 -6.33 -13.98 -5.39
C THR A 95 -6.45 -13.72 -6.90
N THR A 96 -7.51 -13.06 -7.32
CA THR A 96 -7.77 -12.77 -8.73
C THR A 96 -6.81 -11.72 -9.27
N THR A 97 -6.19 -12.03 -10.41
CA THR A 97 -5.36 -11.10 -11.18
C THR A 97 -5.80 -11.05 -12.63
N MET A 98 -5.50 -9.95 -13.29
CA MET A 98 -5.91 -9.68 -14.66
C MET A 98 -4.76 -9.09 -15.47
N THR A 99 -4.63 -9.51 -16.72
CA THR A 99 -3.73 -8.88 -17.69
C THR A 99 -4.42 -8.79 -19.07
N VAL A 100 -3.91 -7.92 -19.92
CA VAL A 100 -4.49 -7.63 -21.25
C VAL A 100 -3.43 -7.83 -22.33
N ASN A 101 -3.80 -8.44 -23.47
CA ASN A 101 -2.95 -8.54 -24.66
C ASN A 101 -3.32 -7.50 -25.74
N ASN A 102 -2.58 -7.47 -26.84
CA ASN A 102 -2.84 -6.57 -27.96
C ASN A 102 -4.05 -6.99 -28.82
N ALA A 103 -4.50 -8.23 -28.68
CA ALA A 103 -5.71 -8.76 -29.36
C ALA A 103 -7.02 -8.39 -28.62
N ALA A 104 -6.95 -7.47 -27.62
CA ALA A 104 -8.08 -7.08 -26.79
C ALA A 104 -8.65 -8.21 -25.92
N GLU A 105 -7.85 -9.20 -25.58
CA GLU A 105 -8.23 -10.23 -24.63
C GLU A 105 -7.74 -9.88 -23.23
N ILE A 106 -8.61 -10.05 -22.25
CA ILE A 106 -8.30 -9.91 -20.81
C ILE A 106 -8.27 -11.33 -20.24
N LEU A 107 -7.09 -11.76 -19.80
CA LEU A 107 -6.93 -13.00 -19.06
C LEU A 107 -7.20 -12.74 -17.58
N ILE A 108 -8.18 -13.45 -17.03
CA ILE A 108 -8.59 -13.36 -15.62
C ILE A 108 -8.25 -14.70 -14.98
N VAL A 109 -7.38 -14.69 -13.97
CA VAL A 109 -6.94 -15.89 -13.27
C VAL A 109 -7.21 -15.73 -11.78
N SER A 110 -7.78 -16.77 -11.18
CA SER A 110 -8.05 -16.87 -9.76
C SER A 110 -7.61 -18.24 -9.25
N THR A 111 -6.37 -18.35 -8.85
CA THR A 111 -5.69 -19.60 -8.42
C THR A 111 -5.80 -20.73 -9.47
N ILE A 112 -6.90 -21.47 -9.49
CA ILE A 112 -7.13 -22.62 -10.39
C ILE A 112 -8.15 -22.33 -11.50
N ASN A 113 -8.89 -21.24 -11.42
CA ASN A 113 -9.88 -20.87 -12.43
C ASN A 113 -9.30 -19.83 -13.38
N GLY A 114 -9.57 -19.98 -14.66
CA GLY A 114 -9.15 -19.04 -15.69
C GLY A 114 -10.28 -18.70 -16.66
N TYR A 115 -10.33 -17.44 -17.06
CA TYR A 115 -11.31 -16.92 -18.00
C TYR A 115 -10.63 -15.97 -18.98
N VAL A 116 -11.12 -15.96 -20.21
CA VAL A 116 -10.71 -14.99 -21.22
C VAL A 116 -11.91 -14.15 -21.59
N LEU A 117 -11.78 -12.85 -21.43
CA LEU A 117 -12.79 -11.87 -21.81
C LEU A 117 -12.29 -11.09 -23.02
N ASN A 118 -13.00 -11.12 -24.11
CA ASN A 118 -12.75 -10.20 -25.22
C ASN A 118 -13.30 -8.81 -24.85
N ALA A 119 -12.42 -7.84 -24.68
CA ALA A 119 -12.77 -6.50 -24.19
C ALA A 119 -13.59 -5.68 -25.18
N ASP A 120 -13.46 -5.96 -26.51
CA ASP A 120 -14.17 -5.23 -27.56
C ASP A 120 -15.61 -5.77 -27.73
N THR A 121 -15.80 -7.10 -27.66
CA THR A 121 -17.12 -7.75 -27.85
C THR A 121 -17.87 -8.01 -26.55
N GLY A 122 -17.17 -8.06 -25.41
CA GLY A 122 -17.72 -8.45 -24.11
C GLY A 122 -17.94 -9.96 -23.95
N THR A 123 -17.40 -10.77 -24.86
CA THR A 123 -17.55 -12.24 -24.81
C THR A 123 -16.63 -12.83 -23.75
N LEU A 124 -17.20 -13.53 -22.78
CA LEU A 124 -16.49 -14.21 -21.71
C LEU A 124 -16.42 -15.72 -21.97
N THR A 125 -15.23 -16.29 -21.93
CA THR A 125 -14.98 -17.72 -22.14
C THR A 125 -14.27 -18.32 -20.94
N THR A 126 -14.72 -19.47 -20.45
CA THR A 126 -14.01 -20.23 -19.41
C THR A 126 -12.91 -21.07 -20.04
N ILE A 127 -11.69 -21.01 -19.47
CA ILE A 127 -10.58 -21.86 -19.91
C ILE A 127 -10.84 -23.29 -19.43
N THR A 128 -10.97 -24.22 -20.38
CA THR A 128 -11.17 -25.64 -20.12
C THR A 128 -10.02 -26.52 -20.63
N ASN A 129 -8.97 -25.87 -21.17
CA ASN A 129 -7.80 -26.56 -21.67
C ASN A 129 -7.06 -27.29 -20.53
N PRO A 130 -6.74 -28.60 -20.64
CA PRO A 130 -6.06 -29.37 -19.62
C PRO A 130 -4.60 -28.92 -19.36
N ALA A 131 -4.00 -28.13 -20.26
CA ALA A 131 -2.69 -27.52 -20.08
C ALA A 131 -2.75 -26.21 -19.27
N PHE A 132 -3.93 -25.74 -18.89
CA PHE A 132 -4.09 -24.65 -17.93
C PHE A 132 -4.09 -25.23 -16.50
N TYR A 133 -3.07 -24.90 -15.72
CA TYR A 133 -2.88 -25.39 -14.35
C TYR A 133 -3.31 -24.39 -13.27
N GLY A 134 -3.76 -23.19 -13.68
CA GLY A 134 -3.96 -22.07 -12.78
C GLY A 134 -2.65 -21.34 -12.44
N SER A 135 -2.76 -20.20 -11.76
CA SER A 135 -1.61 -19.41 -11.32
C SER A 135 -2.02 -18.47 -10.17
N PRO A 136 -1.13 -18.14 -9.25
CA PRO A 136 -1.38 -17.09 -8.26
C PRO A 136 -1.40 -15.68 -8.91
N ARG A 137 -0.78 -15.52 -10.08
CA ARG A 137 -0.69 -14.26 -10.81
C ARG A 137 -0.62 -14.51 -12.29
N VAL A 138 -1.02 -13.53 -13.09
CA VAL A 138 -0.82 -13.48 -14.54
C VAL A 138 -0.26 -12.14 -14.96
N ASP A 139 0.74 -12.16 -15.84
CA ASP A 139 1.32 -10.98 -16.49
C ASP A 139 1.45 -11.22 -18.00
N TYR A 140 1.63 -10.15 -18.77
CA TYR A 140 1.82 -10.19 -20.22
C TYR A 140 3.26 -9.83 -20.57
N LEU A 141 3.92 -10.66 -21.39
CA LEU A 141 5.26 -10.46 -21.91
C LEU A 141 5.34 -10.77 -23.41
N ASP A 142 5.58 -9.75 -24.22
CA ASP A 142 5.90 -9.86 -25.65
C ASP A 142 4.92 -10.75 -26.45
N GLY A 143 3.64 -10.68 -26.18
CA GLY A 143 2.60 -11.48 -26.85
C GLY A 143 2.12 -12.68 -26.06
N TYR A 144 2.79 -13.07 -25.01
CA TYR A 144 2.44 -14.23 -24.18
C TYR A 144 1.87 -13.82 -22.83
N GLY A 145 0.84 -14.52 -22.40
CA GLY A 145 0.45 -14.57 -20.99
C GLY A 145 1.39 -15.50 -20.24
N VAL A 146 1.98 -15.04 -19.17
CA VAL A 146 2.90 -15.84 -18.35
C VAL A 146 2.22 -16.24 -17.06
N LEU A 147 2.37 -17.52 -16.69
CA LEU A 147 1.73 -18.13 -15.53
C LEU A 147 2.71 -19.05 -14.79
N VAL A 148 2.60 -19.08 -13.46
CA VAL A 148 3.35 -20.02 -12.61
C VAL A 148 2.41 -21.16 -12.21
N LYS A 149 2.87 -22.41 -12.42
CA LYS A 149 2.12 -23.57 -11.96
C LYS A 149 2.20 -23.70 -10.45
N PRO A 150 1.06 -23.75 -9.75
CA PRO A 150 1.03 -23.79 -8.30
C PRO A 150 1.79 -25.01 -7.71
N ASN A 151 2.49 -24.79 -6.60
CA ASN A 151 3.26 -25.81 -5.86
C ASN A 151 4.30 -26.57 -6.72
N SER A 152 4.93 -25.87 -7.64
CA SER A 152 5.95 -26.45 -8.53
C SER A 152 7.04 -25.43 -8.89
N GLN A 153 8.08 -25.91 -9.57
CA GLN A 153 9.15 -25.09 -10.14
C GLN A 153 8.84 -24.68 -11.60
N GLN A 154 7.63 -24.99 -12.09
CA GLN A 154 7.27 -24.77 -13.49
C GLN A 154 6.55 -23.44 -13.66
N PHE A 155 6.88 -22.76 -14.74
CA PHE A 155 6.07 -21.71 -15.32
C PHE A 155 5.73 -22.05 -16.76
N TYR A 156 4.65 -21.50 -17.27
CA TYR A 156 4.14 -21.81 -18.60
C TYR A 156 3.54 -20.56 -19.24
N ILE A 157 3.35 -20.61 -20.55
CA ILE A 157 2.88 -19.47 -21.34
C ILE A 157 1.63 -19.83 -22.16
N THR A 158 0.92 -18.81 -22.58
CA THR A 158 -0.19 -18.94 -23.56
C THR A 158 0.35 -18.95 -24.97
N GLY A 159 -0.52 -19.22 -25.95
CA GLY A 159 -0.22 -18.92 -27.35
C GLY A 159 0.06 -17.44 -27.59
N LEU A 160 0.77 -17.14 -28.66
CA LEU A 160 1.12 -15.77 -29.04
C LEU A 160 -0.14 -14.96 -29.37
N GLU A 161 -0.39 -13.89 -28.62
CA GLU A 161 -1.57 -13.01 -28.71
C GLU A 161 -2.92 -13.78 -28.64
N ASP A 162 -2.93 -14.96 -28.00
CA ASP A 162 -4.14 -15.79 -27.84
C ASP A 162 -4.15 -16.40 -26.42
N PHE A 163 -4.92 -15.80 -25.54
CA PHE A 163 -5.07 -16.26 -24.16
C PHE A 163 -5.97 -17.51 -24.00
N ASN A 164 -6.63 -17.97 -25.06
CA ASN A 164 -7.39 -19.22 -25.06
C ASN A 164 -6.53 -20.45 -25.42
N SER A 165 -5.33 -20.22 -26.00
CA SER A 165 -4.43 -21.27 -26.45
C SER A 165 -3.41 -21.63 -25.36
N PHE A 166 -3.37 -22.92 -25.01
CA PHE A 166 -2.37 -23.50 -24.10
C PHE A 166 -1.85 -24.79 -24.71
N ASP A 167 -0.53 -24.92 -24.86
CA ASP A 167 0.12 -26.17 -25.23
C ASP A 167 0.78 -26.79 -23.98
N ALA A 168 0.64 -28.09 -23.82
CA ALA A 168 1.22 -28.83 -22.70
C ALA A 168 2.77 -28.86 -22.73
N LEU A 169 3.37 -28.49 -23.86
CA LEU A 169 4.82 -28.39 -24.03
C LEU A 169 5.38 -26.97 -23.85
N ASP A 170 4.50 -25.96 -23.78
CA ASP A 170 4.89 -24.57 -23.60
C ASP A 170 5.16 -24.23 -22.13
N PHE A 171 6.11 -24.92 -21.52
CA PHE A 171 6.56 -24.70 -20.15
C PHE A 171 8.07 -24.81 -20.00
N GLU A 172 8.59 -24.24 -18.93
CA GLU A 172 9.98 -24.41 -18.52
C GLU A 172 10.06 -24.61 -16.99
N VAL A 173 11.18 -25.17 -16.53
CA VAL A 173 11.45 -25.43 -15.12
C VAL A 173 12.55 -24.49 -14.64
N ASP A 174 12.25 -23.69 -13.62
CA ASP A 174 13.29 -22.91 -12.94
C ASP A 174 14.05 -23.81 -11.98
N ALA A 175 15.17 -24.36 -12.45
CA ALA A 175 16.01 -25.30 -11.73
C ALA A 175 17.18 -24.65 -10.98
N ALA A 176 17.10 -23.33 -10.71
CA ALA A 176 18.14 -22.61 -10.00
C ALA A 176 18.42 -23.15 -8.60
N ASP A 177 17.36 -23.49 -7.88
CA ASP A 177 17.38 -24.10 -6.55
C ASP A 177 16.18 -25.08 -6.47
N PRO A 178 16.23 -26.15 -5.64
CA PRO A 178 15.05 -27.00 -5.38
C PRO A 178 14.02 -26.23 -4.54
N ASP A 179 13.38 -25.25 -5.15
CA ASP A 179 12.52 -24.24 -4.55
C ASP A 179 11.26 -24.05 -5.39
N ASN A 180 10.07 -24.07 -4.79
CA ASN A 180 8.85 -23.86 -5.53
C ASN A 180 8.70 -22.39 -5.91
N LEU A 181 8.19 -22.12 -7.11
CA LEU A 181 7.83 -20.78 -7.53
C LEU A 181 6.59 -20.30 -6.74
N VAL A 182 6.71 -19.09 -6.21
CA VAL A 182 5.64 -18.40 -5.48
C VAL A 182 4.85 -17.49 -6.40
N THR A 183 5.55 -16.71 -7.22
CA THR A 183 4.94 -15.72 -8.11
C THR A 183 5.93 -15.23 -9.16
N HIS A 184 5.47 -14.33 -10.00
CA HIS A 184 6.30 -13.66 -10.99
C HIS A 184 5.87 -12.21 -11.18
N ILE A 185 6.67 -11.45 -11.90
CA ILE A 185 6.31 -10.12 -12.42
C ILE A 185 7.07 -9.85 -13.71
N VAL A 186 6.42 -9.19 -14.65
CA VAL A 186 7.08 -8.71 -15.86
C VAL A 186 7.49 -7.26 -15.66
N ASP A 187 8.78 -6.97 -15.78
CA ASP A 187 9.33 -5.62 -15.71
C ASP A 187 10.39 -5.41 -16.79
N HIS A 188 10.40 -4.25 -17.47
CA HIS A 188 11.37 -3.92 -18.56
C HIS A 188 11.54 -5.01 -19.62
N ARG A 189 10.47 -5.71 -20.01
CA ARG A 189 10.47 -6.87 -20.93
C ARG A 189 11.28 -8.06 -20.42
N GLU A 190 11.48 -8.14 -19.12
CA GLU A 190 12.05 -9.29 -18.42
C GLU A 190 11.00 -9.89 -17.50
N LEU A 191 11.04 -11.21 -17.38
CA LEU A 191 10.22 -11.96 -16.44
C LEU A 191 11.07 -12.24 -15.19
N ILE A 192 10.64 -11.76 -14.05
CA ILE A 192 11.25 -12.07 -12.76
C ILE A 192 10.40 -13.15 -12.10
N LEU A 193 10.97 -14.33 -11.93
CA LEU A 193 10.37 -15.44 -11.19
C LEU A 193 10.84 -15.40 -9.74
N PHE A 194 9.89 -15.45 -8.82
CA PHE A 194 10.17 -15.49 -7.38
C PHE A 194 9.86 -16.87 -6.84
N GLY A 195 10.87 -17.57 -6.39
CA GLY A 195 10.73 -18.78 -5.59
C GLY A 195 10.51 -18.47 -4.10
N GLU A 196 10.53 -19.48 -3.24
CA GLU A 196 10.44 -19.30 -1.79
C GLU A 196 11.71 -18.66 -1.20
N ARG A 197 12.88 -18.86 -1.82
CA ARG A 197 14.19 -18.41 -1.29
C ARG A 197 15.07 -17.74 -2.33
N VAL A 198 14.89 -18.07 -3.61
CA VAL A 198 15.71 -17.58 -4.73
C VAL A 198 14.78 -16.96 -5.76
N SER A 199 15.24 -15.93 -6.45
CA SER A 199 14.55 -15.35 -7.59
C SER A 199 15.44 -15.33 -8.80
N THR A 200 14.88 -15.56 -9.99
CA THR A 200 15.59 -15.63 -11.25
C THR A 200 15.01 -14.68 -12.27
N VAL A 201 15.80 -14.33 -13.27
CA VAL A 201 15.38 -13.40 -14.33
C VAL A 201 15.43 -14.11 -15.67
N TRP A 202 14.36 -13.97 -16.43
CA TRP A 202 14.18 -14.55 -17.76
C TRP A 202 13.84 -13.46 -18.77
N PHE A 203 14.15 -13.69 -20.03
CA PHE A 203 13.86 -12.75 -21.12
C PHE A 203 13.42 -13.48 -22.38
N ASN A 204 12.76 -12.79 -23.28
CA ASN A 204 12.36 -13.35 -24.56
C ASN A 204 13.56 -13.42 -25.49
N SER A 205 14.04 -14.65 -25.72
CA SER A 205 15.15 -14.96 -26.64
C SER A 205 14.69 -15.18 -28.08
N GLY A 206 13.40 -15.36 -28.29
CA GLY A 206 12.83 -15.72 -29.60
C GLY A 206 13.13 -17.15 -30.05
N ASP A 207 13.52 -18.06 -29.14
CA ASP A 207 13.73 -19.46 -29.48
C ASP A 207 12.42 -20.10 -29.95
N ALA A 208 12.52 -20.94 -30.98
CA ALA A 208 11.35 -21.56 -31.60
C ALA A 208 10.71 -22.68 -30.76
N THR A 209 11.48 -23.26 -29.83
CA THR A 209 10.99 -24.35 -28.96
C THR A 209 10.29 -23.79 -27.73
N PHE A 210 10.94 -22.86 -27.04
CA PHE A 210 10.37 -22.11 -25.92
C PHE A 210 10.95 -20.69 -25.94
N PRO A 211 10.14 -19.64 -26.02
CA PRO A 211 10.60 -18.29 -26.34
C PRO A 211 11.39 -17.62 -25.20
N LEU A 212 11.31 -18.12 -23.96
CA LEU A 212 11.94 -17.50 -22.82
C LEU A 212 13.21 -18.24 -22.41
N SER A 213 14.26 -17.49 -22.14
CA SER A 213 15.57 -18.01 -21.67
C SER A 213 16.00 -17.32 -20.40
N ARG A 214 16.67 -18.07 -19.52
CA ARG A 214 17.19 -17.54 -18.26
C ARG A 214 18.36 -16.57 -18.50
N ARG A 215 18.38 -15.48 -17.77
CA ARG A 215 19.50 -14.54 -17.76
C ARG A 215 20.55 -15.01 -16.76
N GLU A 216 21.69 -15.45 -17.26
CA GLU A 216 22.80 -15.87 -16.41
C GLU A 216 23.35 -14.71 -15.57
N GLY A 217 23.64 -14.97 -14.29
CA GLY A 217 24.25 -14.01 -13.37
C GLY A 217 23.27 -12.95 -12.81
N ALA A 218 21.96 -13.12 -13.03
CA ALA A 218 20.92 -12.25 -12.47
C ALA A 218 20.12 -12.92 -11.32
N ASP A 219 20.66 -13.99 -10.75
CA ASP A 219 20.01 -14.71 -9.67
C ASP A 219 20.13 -13.94 -8.35
N MET A 220 19.05 -13.98 -7.58
CA MET A 220 18.94 -13.27 -6.31
C MET A 220 18.65 -14.27 -5.19
N GLU A 221 19.46 -14.26 -4.12
CA GLU A 221 19.29 -15.14 -2.94
C GLU A 221 18.17 -14.65 -1.98
N VAL A 222 17.12 -14.10 -2.55
CA VAL A 222 15.90 -13.67 -1.85
C VAL A 222 14.70 -14.05 -2.70
N GLY A 223 13.78 -14.80 -2.11
CA GLY A 223 12.50 -15.14 -2.70
C GLY A 223 11.37 -14.27 -2.16
N CYS A 224 10.14 -14.66 -2.44
CA CYS A 224 8.93 -13.93 -2.06
C CYS A 224 8.15 -14.68 -0.97
N ALA A 225 7.63 -13.95 0.01
CA ALA A 225 6.82 -14.51 1.09
C ALA A 225 5.31 -14.54 0.75
N ALA A 226 4.84 -13.66 -0.13
CA ALA A 226 3.43 -13.52 -0.49
C ALA A 226 3.27 -13.21 -1.98
N ALA A 227 2.57 -14.07 -2.71
CA ALA A 227 2.48 -14.01 -4.16
C ALA A 227 1.98 -12.67 -4.72
N LEU A 228 1.02 -12.06 -4.06
CA LEU A 228 0.41 -10.80 -4.48
C LEU A 228 1.07 -9.55 -3.88
N SER A 229 2.14 -9.71 -3.09
CA SER A 229 2.90 -8.58 -2.54
C SER A 229 3.81 -7.89 -3.56
N VAL A 230 4.06 -8.54 -4.69
CA VAL A 230 4.96 -8.02 -5.73
C VAL A 230 4.25 -6.95 -6.55
N ALA A 231 4.83 -5.76 -6.65
CA ALA A 231 4.27 -4.66 -7.43
C ALA A 231 5.36 -3.76 -8.01
N LYS A 232 5.06 -3.11 -9.16
CA LYS A 232 5.98 -2.20 -9.86
C LYS A 232 5.71 -0.76 -9.43
N LEU A 233 6.78 -0.01 -9.18
CA LEU A 233 6.73 1.42 -8.89
C LEU A 233 8.08 2.06 -9.23
N ASP A 234 8.08 3.26 -9.78
CA ASP A 234 9.29 4.04 -10.06
C ASP A 234 10.39 3.24 -10.79
N ASN A 235 9.98 2.52 -11.83
CA ASN A 235 10.89 1.75 -12.67
C ASN A 235 11.62 0.63 -11.92
N THR A 236 11.02 0.10 -10.87
CA THR A 236 11.55 -1.03 -10.08
C THR A 236 10.42 -1.87 -9.48
N VAL A 237 10.79 -2.98 -8.85
CA VAL A 237 9.88 -3.94 -8.24
C VAL A 237 10.02 -3.92 -6.73
N PHE A 238 8.89 -3.91 -6.04
CA PHE A 238 8.76 -3.99 -4.59
C PHE A 238 8.11 -5.31 -4.21
N PHE A 239 8.54 -5.93 -3.11
CA PHE A 239 7.97 -7.20 -2.66
C PHE A 239 8.25 -7.49 -1.19
N LEU A 240 7.41 -8.33 -0.59
CA LEU A 240 7.64 -8.91 0.73
C LEU A 240 8.56 -10.12 0.58
N GLY A 241 9.77 -10.02 1.12
CA GLY A 241 10.79 -11.01 0.90
C GLY A 241 10.82 -12.14 1.92
N ARG A 242 11.38 -13.26 1.47
CA ARG A 242 11.72 -14.44 2.25
C ARG A 242 13.12 -14.93 1.82
N SER A 243 13.93 -15.33 2.76
CA SER A 243 15.26 -15.89 2.49
C SER A 243 15.51 -17.11 3.36
N SER A 244 16.63 -17.78 3.15
CA SER A 244 17.07 -18.88 4.03
C SER A 244 17.32 -18.44 5.47
N HIS A 245 17.44 -17.13 5.75
CA HIS A 245 17.74 -16.56 7.05
C HIS A 245 16.53 -15.93 7.76
N GLY A 246 15.38 -15.83 7.12
CA GLY A 246 14.18 -15.28 7.72
C GLY A 246 13.16 -14.73 6.72
N THR A 247 12.05 -14.23 7.26
CA THR A 247 10.93 -13.67 6.50
C THR A 247 10.55 -12.30 7.06
N GLY A 248 9.72 -11.55 6.32
CA GLY A 248 9.12 -10.32 6.84
C GLY A 248 9.94 -9.05 6.61
N LEU A 249 10.89 -9.09 5.70
CA LEU A 249 11.58 -7.89 5.21
C LEU A 249 10.93 -7.43 3.91
N VAL A 250 10.81 -6.12 3.73
CA VAL A 250 10.33 -5.55 2.48
C VAL A 250 11.51 -5.07 1.66
N TYR A 251 11.51 -5.45 0.39
CA TYR A 251 12.59 -5.17 -0.55
C TYR A 251 12.11 -4.31 -1.72
N LYS A 252 13.05 -3.56 -2.29
CA LYS A 252 12.99 -3.07 -3.67
C LYS A 252 14.16 -3.60 -4.46
N LEU A 253 13.99 -3.83 -5.74
CA LEU A 253 15.09 -4.17 -6.63
C LEU A 253 15.86 -2.91 -7.06
N ASN A 254 17.16 -3.01 -7.10
CA ASN A 254 18.00 -2.08 -7.80
C ASN A 254 18.73 -2.88 -8.89
N GLN A 255 18.17 -2.84 -10.10
CA GLN A 255 18.45 -3.83 -11.14
C GLN A 255 18.17 -5.25 -10.60
N TYR A 256 19.17 -6.10 -10.42
CA TYR A 256 19.03 -7.46 -9.89
C TYR A 256 19.53 -7.60 -8.43
N VAL A 257 19.66 -6.49 -7.71
CA VAL A 257 20.14 -6.48 -6.32
C VAL A 257 18.98 -6.11 -5.39
N PRO A 258 18.47 -7.02 -4.56
CA PRO A 258 17.45 -6.72 -3.57
C PRO A 258 17.99 -5.78 -2.48
N GLN A 259 17.34 -4.66 -2.26
CA GLN A 259 17.63 -3.69 -1.21
C GLN A 259 16.51 -3.65 -0.18
N ILE A 260 16.87 -3.78 1.10
CA ILE A 260 15.90 -3.69 2.20
C ILE A 260 15.45 -2.24 2.33
N ILE A 261 14.14 -2.03 2.35
CA ILE A 261 13.48 -0.74 2.59
C ILE A 261 12.68 -0.71 3.88
N SER A 262 12.42 -1.85 4.51
CA SER A 262 11.80 -1.90 5.84
C SER A 262 12.76 -1.37 6.90
N ASN A 263 12.23 -0.54 7.80
CA ASN A 263 12.94 -0.15 9.01
C ASN A 263 12.67 -1.13 10.16
N ARG A 264 13.43 -1.06 11.24
CA ARG A 264 13.30 -1.98 12.39
C ARG A 264 11.88 -2.02 13.00
N GLY A 265 11.14 -0.92 12.96
CA GLY A 265 9.76 -0.88 13.46
C GLY A 265 8.79 -1.66 12.56
N ILE A 266 8.95 -1.54 11.25
CA ILE A 266 8.18 -2.28 10.24
C ILE A 266 8.53 -3.78 10.30
N GLU A 267 9.82 -4.11 10.37
CA GLU A 267 10.28 -5.49 10.52
C GLU A 267 9.70 -6.16 11.78
N HIS A 268 9.76 -5.47 12.91
CA HIS A 268 9.19 -5.96 14.16
C HIS A 268 7.67 -6.16 14.05
N LEU A 269 6.97 -5.24 13.41
CA LEU A 269 5.53 -5.32 13.21
C LEU A 269 5.17 -6.53 12.34
N ILE A 270 5.81 -6.71 11.19
CA ILE A 270 5.56 -7.85 10.28
C ILE A 270 5.91 -9.17 10.97
N ASN A 271 7.02 -9.24 11.70
CA ASN A 271 7.42 -10.43 12.45
C ASN A 271 6.48 -10.78 13.62
N SER A 272 5.60 -9.87 14.04
CA SER A 272 4.57 -10.13 15.03
C SER A 272 3.28 -10.71 14.44
N PHE A 273 3.16 -10.75 13.11
CA PHE A 273 2.01 -11.30 12.40
C PHE A 273 2.05 -12.82 12.37
N ASN A 274 0.89 -13.46 12.45
CA ASN A 274 0.77 -14.92 12.36
C ASN A 274 0.72 -15.39 10.89
N VAL A 275 0.13 -14.57 10.02
CA VAL A 275 -0.07 -14.86 8.59
C VAL A 275 0.47 -13.70 7.78
N ILE A 276 1.40 -13.96 6.87
CA ILE A 276 1.99 -12.97 5.98
C ILE A 276 1.91 -13.36 4.49
N ASP A 277 1.60 -14.60 4.19
CA ASP A 277 1.53 -15.14 2.82
C ASP A 277 0.26 -14.73 2.07
N ASP A 278 -0.76 -14.23 2.78
CA ASP A 278 -1.95 -13.61 2.21
C ASP A 278 -1.78 -12.13 1.85
N ALA A 279 -0.61 -11.56 2.09
CA ALA A 279 -0.35 -10.15 1.81
C ALA A 279 -0.45 -9.85 0.31
N PHE A 280 -1.08 -8.73 0.00
CA PHE A 280 -1.14 -8.18 -1.35
C PHE A 280 -0.70 -6.72 -1.39
N ALA A 281 -0.27 -6.28 -2.54
CA ALA A 281 0.16 -4.91 -2.75
C ALA A 281 -0.33 -4.33 -4.07
N PHE A 282 -0.45 -3.02 -4.08
CA PHE A 282 -0.58 -2.21 -5.28
C PHE A 282 0.23 -0.94 -5.13
N THR A 283 0.43 -0.25 -6.25
CA THR A 283 1.24 0.97 -6.30
C THR A 283 0.50 2.06 -7.02
N TYR A 284 0.74 3.30 -6.63
CA TYR A 284 0.23 4.46 -7.36
C TYR A 284 1.11 5.69 -7.13
N GLN A 285 1.06 6.62 -8.08
CA GLN A 285 1.75 7.90 -8.00
C GLN A 285 0.74 9.03 -7.99
N LYS A 286 0.85 9.93 -7.04
CA LYS A 286 -0.03 11.09 -6.94
C LYS A 286 0.67 12.25 -6.26
N SER A 287 0.50 13.46 -6.82
CA SER A 287 1.00 14.71 -6.24
C SER A 287 2.50 14.70 -5.85
N GLY A 288 3.34 14.04 -6.67
CA GLY A 288 4.79 13.93 -6.44
C GLY A 288 5.22 12.79 -5.52
N HIS A 289 4.27 12.07 -4.93
CA HIS A 289 4.54 10.88 -4.11
C HIS A 289 4.35 9.59 -4.91
N SER A 290 5.12 8.58 -4.52
CA SER A 290 5.12 7.23 -5.12
C SER A 290 4.87 6.22 -4.01
N PHE A 291 3.66 5.67 -3.93
CA PHE A 291 3.25 4.79 -2.84
C PHE A 291 3.25 3.31 -3.23
N TYR A 292 3.93 2.50 -2.43
CA TYR A 292 3.75 1.05 -2.39
C TYR A 292 2.88 0.71 -1.18
N VAL A 293 1.66 0.23 -1.44
CA VAL A 293 0.64 -0.10 -0.43
C VAL A 293 0.63 -1.60 -0.21
N LEU A 294 1.05 -2.05 0.97
CA LEU A 294 1.14 -3.46 1.35
C LEU A 294 0.12 -3.76 2.44
N THR A 295 -0.85 -4.61 2.12
CA THR A 295 -1.94 -4.98 3.02
C THR A 295 -1.81 -6.44 3.46
N PHE A 296 -1.99 -6.69 4.73
CA PHE A 296 -2.06 -8.01 5.38
C PHE A 296 -3.51 -8.26 5.82
N PRO A 297 -4.32 -8.97 5.00
CA PRO A 297 -5.74 -9.15 5.27
C PRO A 297 -6.04 -9.83 6.60
N SER A 298 -5.39 -10.96 6.89
CA SER A 298 -5.60 -11.74 8.12
C SER A 298 -5.18 -11.00 9.39
N GLU A 299 -4.20 -10.11 9.29
CA GLU A 299 -3.73 -9.30 10.42
C GLU A 299 -4.45 -7.95 10.53
N GLY A 300 -5.30 -7.62 9.55
CA GLY A 300 -6.04 -6.36 9.52
C GLY A 300 -5.13 -5.13 9.50
N LYS A 301 -4.02 -5.15 8.72
CA LYS A 301 -3.05 -4.06 8.67
C LYS A 301 -2.69 -3.67 7.23
N THR A 302 -2.52 -2.36 7.01
CA THR A 302 -1.99 -1.81 5.76
C THR A 302 -0.81 -0.91 6.06
N LEU A 303 0.35 -1.28 5.52
CA LEU A 303 1.61 -0.55 5.61
C LEU A 303 1.85 0.15 4.28
N VAL A 304 2.28 1.39 4.30
CA VAL A 304 2.54 2.15 3.08
C VAL A 304 3.94 2.72 3.11
N TYR A 305 4.68 2.46 2.06
CA TYR A 305 6.00 3.02 1.81
C TYR A 305 5.90 4.10 0.74
N ASP A 306 6.46 5.26 1.02
CA ASP A 306 6.58 6.36 0.07
C ASP A 306 7.98 6.35 -0.55
N ALA A 307 8.09 5.91 -1.78
CA ALA A 307 9.36 5.80 -2.48
C ALA A 307 9.97 7.16 -2.88
N SER A 308 9.21 8.25 -2.80
CA SER A 308 9.72 9.60 -3.01
C SER A 308 10.63 10.08 -1.88
N ILE A 309 10.56 9.42 -0.70
CA ILE A 309 11.35 9.74 0.49
C ILE A 309 12.56 8.82 0.55
N ALA A 310 13.76 9.41 0.47
CA ALA A 310 15.02 8.65 0.43
C ALA A 310 15.35 7.92 1.75
N ASP A 311 14.93 8.47 2.90
CA ASP A 311 15.16 7.87 4.22
C ASP A 311 14.03 6.87 4.56
N PRO A 312 14.30 5.54 4.58
CA PRO A 312 13.29 4.54 4.93
C PRO A 312 12.67 4.74 6.32
N ASP A 313 13.38 5.41 7.21
CA ASP A 313 12.90 5.73 8.53
C ASP A 313 11.78 6.78 8.55
N LEU A 314 11.67 7.57 7.51
CA LEU A 314 10.65 8.59 7.32
C LEU A 314 9.54 8.16 6.36
N ALA A 315 9.83 7.21 5.46
CA ALA A 315 9.01 6.82 4.33
C ALA A 315 7.75 5.99 4.70
N TRP A 316 7.75 5.33 5.85
CA TRP A 316 6.67 4.42 6.24
C TRP A 316 5.56 5.09 7.04
N HIS A 317 4.31 4.74 6.73
CA HIS A 317 3.13 5.06 7.52
C HIS A 317 2.10 3.92 7.47
N ILE A 318 1.12 3.96 8.36
CA ILE A 318 0.00 3.00 8.39
C ILE A 318 -1.25 3.68 7.80
N ARG A 319 -2.05 2.92 7.05
CA ARG A 319 -3.40 3.34 6.63
C ARG A 319 -4.46 2.44 7.25
N GLU A 320 -5.51 3.07 7.75
CA GLU A 320 -6.64 2.38 8.39
C GLU A 320 -7.95 3.04 7.96
N THR A 321 -8.92 2.23 7.55
CA THR A 321 -10.32 2.64 7.45
C THR A 321 -10.94 2.57 8.84
N TYR A 322 -11.81 3.50 9.17
CA TYR A 322 -12.45 3.59 10.49
C TYR A 322 -13.04 2.24 10.93
N GLN A 323 -12.63 1.76 12.11
CA GLN A 323 -13.01 0.49 12.74
C GLN A 323 -12.66 -0.79 11.97
N LYS A 324 -11.85 -0.72 10.89
CA LYS A 324 -11.44 -1.90 10.09
C LYS A 324 -10.02 -2.39 10.40
N GLY A 325 -9.17 -1.56 10.98
CA GLY A 325 -7.77 -1.88 11.27
C GLY A 325 -6.86 -1.87 10.04
N ARG A 326 -7.38 -2.10 8.83
CA ARG A 326 -6.68 -2.01 7.54
C ARG A 326 -7.35 -0.98 6.61
N ASP A 327 -6.68 -0.59 5.54
CA ASP A 327 -7.30 0.20 4.47
C ASP A 327 -8.38 -0.64 3.75
N ARG A 328 -9.44 0.03 3.26
CA ARG A 328 -10.52 -0.66 2.52
C ARG A 328 -10.11 -1.15 1.14
N ALA A 329 -9.03 -0.63 0.58
CA ALA A 329 -8.60 -1.00 -0.76
C ALA A 329 -8.26 -2.49 -0.85
N SER A 330 -8.85 -3.19 -1.82
CA SER A 330 -8.57 -4.58 -2.19
C SER A 330 -7.74 -4.68 -3.46
N CYS A 331 -7.91 -3.74 -4.37
CA CYS A 331 -7.20 -3.64 -5.65
C CYS A 331 -7.18 -2.18 -6.12
N TYR A 332 -6.39 -1.92 -7.14
CA TYR A 332 -6.19 -0.58 -7.69
C TYR A 332 -6.16 -0.62 -9.22
N ALA A 333 -6.69 0.43 -9.84
CA ALA A 333 -6.52 0.71 -11.27
C ALA A 333 -6.46 2.22 -11.50
N PHE A 334 -5.63 2.65 -12.46
CA PHE A 334 -5.69 4.01 -12.98
C PHE A 334 -6.55 4.01 -14.24
N ALA A 335 -7.72 4.62 -14.18
CA ALA A 335 -8.65 4.71 -15.29
C ALA A 335 -9.36 6.06 -15.28
N PHE A 336 -9.75 6.57 -16.45
CA PHE A 336 -10.46 7.85 -16.59
C PHE A 336 -9.72 9.05 -15.98
N ASN A 337 -8.38 8.99 -15.95
CA ASN A 337 -7.53 9.94 -15.25
C ASN A 337 -7.82 10.04 -13.73
N ARG A 338 -8.21 8.92 -13.11
CA ARG A 338 -8.54 8.80 -11.69
C ARG A 338 -7.80 7.61 -11.07
N HIS A 339 -7.47 7.75 -9.80
CA HIS A 339 -6.92 6.66 -8.98
C HIS A 339 -8.07 5.92 -8.32
N LEU A 340 -8.44 4.76 -8.87
CA LEU A 340 -9.59 3.98 -8.44
C LEU A 340 -9.16 2.79 -7.59
N ILE A 341 -9.88 2.53 -6.50
CA ILE A 341 -9.69 1.38 -5.62
C ILE A 341 -10.99 0.62 -5.43
N GLY A 342 -10.90 -0.72 -5.39
CA GLY A 342 -12.02 -1.58 -5.02
C GLY A 342 -12.13 -1.75 -3.51
N ASP A 343 -13.34 -1.99 -3.01
CA ASP A 343 -13.60 -2.26 -1.60
C ASP A 343 -13.58 -3.77 -1.30
N PHE A 344 -12.91 -4.17 -0.22
CA PHE A 344 -12.82 -5.56 0.19
C PHE A 344 -14.10 -6.11 0.86
N GLU A 345 -15.09 -5.28 1.18
CA GLU A 345 -16.35 -5.70 1.80
C GLU A 345 -17.58 -5.47 0.91
N SER A 346 -17.55 -4.43 0.11
CA SER A 346 -18.67 -4.03 -0.74
C SER A 346 -18.33 -4.06 -2.23
N GLY A 347 -19.33 -3.83 -3.09
CA GLY A 347 -19.15 -3.62 -4.53
C GLY A 347 -18.71 -2.21 -4.89
N ALA A 348 -18.41 -1.37 -3.92
CA ALA A 348 -18.04 0.02 -4.17
C ALA A 348 -16.63 0.15 -4.72
N ILE A 349 -16.50 1.03 -5.69
CA ILE A 349 -15.23 1.52 -6.23
C ILE A 349 -15.11 2.98 -5.83
N TYR A 350 -13.99 3.32 -5.21
CA TYR A 350 -13.72 4.69 -4.74
C TYR A 350 -12.59 5.33 -5.53
N GLU A 351 -12.64 6.64 -5.65
CA GLU A 351 -11.57 7.49 -6.15
C GLU A 351 -10.78 8.09 -4.96
N TYR A 352 -9.45 8.08 -5.01
CA TYR A 352 -8.63 8.90 -4.13
C TYR A 352 -8.76 10.38 -4.52
N ASP A 353 -9.47 11.14 -3.71
CA ASP A 353 -9.78 12.57 -3.96
C ASP A 353 -9.23 13.44 -2.83
N GLU A 354 -8.34 14.37 -3.16
CA GLU A 354 -7.74 15.32 -2.21
C GLU A 354 -8.74 16.32 -1.61
N ASN A 355 -9.84 16.57 -2.32
CA ASN A 355 -10.90 17.49 -1.88
C ASN A 355 -11.95 16.79 -1.00
N THR A 356 -11.94 15.47 -0.96
CA THR A 356 -12.79 14.67 -0.08
C THR A 356 -12.05 14.37 1.22
N HIS A 357 -12.69 14.61 2.35
CA HIS A 357 -12.09 14.46 3.67
C HIS A 357 -12.68 13.32 4.50
N LEU A 358 -13.42 12.44 3.83
CA LEU A 358 -14.07 11.25 4.37
C LEU A 358 -13.60 10.00 3.61
N ASP A 359 -13.65 8.84 4.25
CA ASP A 359 -13.38 7.53 3.67
C ASP A 359 -14.71 6.82 3.40
N GLY A 360 -15.26 6.98 2.17
CA GLY A 360 -16.58 6.42 1.84
C GLY A 360 -17.69 6.87 2.80
N GLY A 361 -17.70 8.16 3.15
CA GLY A 361 -18.65 8.74 4.09
C GLY A 361 -18.31 8.56 5.57
N GLN A 362 -17.27 7.81 5.92
CA GLN A 362 -16.79 7.64 7.29
C GLN A 362 -15.64 8.59 7.63
N PRO A 363 -15.44 8.95 8.91
CA PRO A 363 -14.32 9.79 9.31
C PRO A 363 -12.97 9.11 9.03
N ILE A 364 -11.98 9.90 8.61
CA ILE A 364 -10.58 9.46 8.56
C ILE A 364 -9.94 9.82 9.90
N ALA A 365 -9.81 8.84 10.78
CA ALA A 365 -9.08 9.02 12.02
C ALA A 365 -7.57 9.02 11.73
N TRP A 366 -6.88 10.07 12.15
CA TRP A 366 -5.45 10.21 11.97
C TRP A 366 -4.75 10.43 13.32
N TYR A 367 -3.54 9.95 13.45
CA TYR A 367 -2.70 10.27 14.61
C TYR A 367 -1.21 10.22 14.33
N ARG A 368 -0.48 10.97 15.11
CA ARG A 368 0.97 10.93 15.19
C ARG A 368 1.41 10.81 16.66
N THR A 369 2.17 9.76 16.96
CA THR A 369 2.90 9.61 18.23
C THR A 369 4.35 10.02 17.99
N GLY A 370 4.82 11.00 18.72
CA GLY A 370 6.17 11.55 18.59
C GLY A 370 7.24 10.67 19.25
N GLN A 371 8.47 11.16 19.21
CA GLN A 371 9.60 10.54 19.89
C GLN A 371 9.57 10.84 21.40
N HIS A 372 10.38 10.10 22.15
CA HIS A 372 10.63 10.36 23.57
C HIS A 372 11.29 11.72 23.79
N ILE A 373 10.81 12.44 24.79
CA ILE A 373 11.38 13.69 25.25
C ILE A 373 12.08 13.41 26.58
N ILE A 374 13.38 13.27 26.51
CA ILE A 374 14.26 12.95 27.65
C ILE A 374 15.41 13.93 27.64
N ALA A 375 15.85 14.34 28.83
CA ALA A 375 17.08 15.11 29.03
C ALA A 375 17.86 14.51 30.23
N ASP A 376 18.73 13.56 29.96
CA ASP A 376 19.55 12.82 30.94
C ASP A 376 18.75 12.27 32.13
N TYR A 377 17.49 11.87 31.90
CA TYR A 377 16.51 11.47 32.93
C TYR A 377 16.27 12.51 34.02
N LYS A 378 16.66 13.76 33.79
CA LYS A 378 16.33 14.89 34.69
C LYS A 378 14.86 15.25 34.54
N ARG A 379 14.31 15.86 35.58
CA ARG A 379 12.91 16.30 35.58
C ARG A 379 12.73 17.50 34.66
N LEU A 380 11.84 17.38 33.70
CA LEU A 380 11.45 18.43 32.77
C LEU A 380 10.07 18.98 33.14
N ARG A 381 9.92 20.30 33.16
CA ARG A 381 8.62 20.96 33.17
C ARG A 381 8.19 21.23 31.75
N HIS A 382 7.04 20.69 31.36
CA HIS A 382 6.45 20.91 30.04
C HIS A 382 5.51 22.11 30.11
N LYS A 383 5.93 23.25 29.55
CA LYS A 383 5.18 24.49 29.59
C LYS A 383 4.06 24.50 28.58
N GLU A 384 4.40 24.31 27.31
CA GLU A 384 3.42 24.29 26.21
C GLU A 384 3.85 23.38 25.07
N VAL A 385 2.85 22.91 24.32
CA VAL A 385 2.97 22.30 22.99
C VAL A 385 2.17 23.16 22.03
N VAL A 386 2.79 23.57 20.93
CA VAL A 386 2.16 24.34 19.86
C VAL A 386 2.30 23.59 18.57
N LEU A 387 1.19 23.39 17.89
CA LEU A 387 1.14 22.75 16.58
C LEU A 387 0.65 23.76 15.55
N ASN A 388 1.33 23.81 14.41
CA ASN A 388 1.02 24.72 13.32
C ASN A 388 0.31 23.96 12.21
N PHE A 389 -1.02 23.86 12.29
CA PHE A 389 -1.85 23.34 11.22
C PHE A 389 -2.04 24.35 10.10
N GLU A 390 -2.38 23.86 8.89
CA GLU A 390 -2.88 24.74 7.81
C GLU A 390 -4.11 25.47 8.30
N ARG A 391 -4.13 26.79 8.10
CA ARG A 391 -5.10 27.69 8.73
C ARG A 391 -6.17 28.14 7.75
N GLY A 392 -7.39 28.33 8.28
CA GLY A 392 -8.52 28.87 7.51
C GLY A 392 -9.25 27.86 6.66
N VAL A 393 -8.96 26.58 6.83
CA VAL A 393 -9.58 25.46 6.10
C VAL A 393 -10.87 24.93 6.72
N GLY A 394 -11.19 25.19 7.97
CA GLY A 394 -12.40 24.86 8.72
C GLY A 394 -13.48 23.99 8.07
N LEU A 395 -14.54 23.68 8.78
CA LEU A 395 -15.71 22.95 8.27
C LEU A 395 -16.65 23.89 7.52
N GLU A 396 -17.23 23.44 6.41
CA GLU A 396 -18.24 24.22 5.65
C GLU A 396 -19.49 24.51 6.49
N SER A 397 -19.81 23.66 7.46
CA SER A 397 -20.89 23.90 8.44
C SER A 397 -20.65 25.11 9.35
N GLY A 398 -19.41 25.62 9.40
CA GLY A 398 -18.99 26.65 10.33
C GLY A 398 -18.63 26.13 11.73
N ASP A 399 -18.75 24.84 11.97
CA ASP A 399 -18.32 24.21 13.23
C ASP A 399 -16.79 24.25 13.37
N ASP A 400 -16.33 24.21 14.62
CA ASP A 400 -14.90 24.25 14.93
C ASP A 400 -14.28 22.83 14.82
N PRO A 401 -13.37 22.58 13.87
CA PRO A 401 -12.69 21.32 13.82
C PRO A 401 -11.73 21.15 15.00
N LEU A 402 -11.84 20.04 15.72
CA LEU A 402 -11.05 19.77 16.91
C LEU A 402 -9.96 18.75 16.64
N CYS A 403 -8.81 18.94 17.29
CA CYS A 403 -7.78 17.94 17.47
C CYS A 403 -7.49 17.75 18.95
N TYR A 404 -6.85 16.64 19.28
CA TYR A 404 -6.64 16.20 20.65
C TYR A 404 -5.17 15.92 20.90
N LEU A 405 -4.64 16.35 22.05
CA LEU A 405 -3.33 16.02 22.54
C LEU A 405 -3.46 15.11 23.77
N THR A 406 -2.71 14.03 23.77
CA THR A 406 -2.49 13.19 24.94
C THR A 406 -1.01 12.92 25.10
N TYR A 407 -0.58 12.43 26.26
CA TYR A 407 0.81 12.07 26.49
C TYR A 407 0.93 10.88 27.44
N SER A 408 2.06 10.23 27.37
CA SER A 408 2.48 9.12 28.21
C SER A 408 3.76 9.48 28.94
N ASP A 409 3.84 9.20 30.25
CA ASP A 409 5.02 9.37 31.09
C ASP A 409 5.64 8.02 31.50
N ASP A 410 5.17 6.93 30.89
CA ASP A 410 5.61 5.55 31.13
C ASP A 410 6.19 4.87 29.88
N GLY A 411 6.80 5.66 28.99
CA GLY A 411 7.44 5.14 27.79
C GLY A 411 6.46 4.77 26.66
N GLY A 412 5.27 5.38 26.62
CA GLY A 412 4.28 5.12 25.56
C GLY A 412 3.35 3.92 25.83
N HIS A 413 3.29 3.44 27.07
CA HIS A 413 2.41 2.34 27.46
C HIS A 413 1.00 2.79 27.79
N THR A 414 0.85 3.81 28.64
CA THR A 414 -0.45 4.39 28.96
C THR A 414 -0.50 5.87 28.63
N PHE A 415 -1.63 6.31 28.09
CA PHE A 415 -1.85 7.70 27.73
C PHE A 415 -2.92 8.31 28.64
N ILE A 416 -2.70 9.55 29.08
CA ILE A 416 -3.65 10.29 29.91
C ILE A 416 -4.91 10.68 29.11
N THR A 417 -5.94 11.17 29.80
CA THR A 417 -7.14 11.73 29.16
C THR A 417 -6.78 12.81 28.14
N PRO A 418 -7.26 12.68 26.90
CA PRO A 418 -6.98 13.66 25.85
C PRO A 418 -7.50 15.04 26.18
N ARG A 419 -6.78 16.07 25.74
CA ARG A 419 -7.16 17.48 25.84
C ARG A 419 -7.45 18.01 24.44
N GLU A 420 -8.62 18.54 24.23
CA GLU A 420 -9.03 19.12 22.95
C GLU A 420 -8.42 20.49 22.69
N CYS A 421 -8.30 20.85 21.43
CA CYS A 421 -7.96 22.19 20.96
C CYS A 421 -8.56 22.42 19.57
N SER A 422 -8.97 23.66 19.31
CA SER A 422 -9.44 24.10 18.01
C SER A 422 -8.33 24.08 16.96
N MET A 423 -8.63 23.59 15.76
CA MET A 423 -7.80 23.76 14.58
C MET A 423 -8.11 25.07 13.82
N GLY A 424 -9.18 25.77 14.21
CA GLY A 424 -9.66 27.03 13.65
C GLY A 424 -10.80 26.83 12.64
N VAL A 425 -11.81 27.68 12.73
CA VAL A 425 -12.94 27.69 11.79
C VAL A 425 -12.52 28.25 10.43
N ILE A 426 -13.35 28.03 9.41
CA ILE A 426 -13.12 28.51 8.05
C ILE A 426 -12.84 30.01 8.03
N GLY A 427 -11.79 30.43 7.31
CA GLY A 427 -11.34 31.82 7.23
C GLY A 427 -10.51 32.33 8.43
N GLN A 428 -10.43 31.60 9.52
CA GLN A 428 -9.63 31.98 10.69
C GLN A 428 -8.13 31.70 10.49
N ARG A 429 -7.41 32.64 9.91
CA ARG A 429 -5.97 32.49 9.54
C ARG A 429 -5.00 32.76 10.67
N LYS A 430 -5.45 33.21 11.85
CA LYS A 430 -4.60 33.53 13.01
C LYS A 430 -4.78 32.55 14.17
N ASN A 431 -5.42 31.40 13.93
CA ASN A 431 -5.61 30.37 14.96
C ASN A 431 -4.24 29.81 15.42
N ARG A 432 -4.14 29.51 16.72
CA ARG A 432 -2.98 28.89 17.34
C ARG A 432 -3.43 27.65 18.10
N THR A 433 -3.15 26.48 17.58
CA THR A 433 -3.43 25.23 18.28
C THR A 433 -2.38 24.99 19.33
N MET A 434 -2.76 25.16 20.62
CA MET A 434 -1.82 25.18 21.73
C MET A 434 -2.41 24.53 22.98
N TRP A 435 -1.57 23.76 23.68
CA TRP A 435 -1.85 23.23 25.02
C TRP A 435 -0.77 23.69 25.99
N ALA A 436 -1.20 24.25 27.10
CA ALA A 436 -0.31 24.73 28.15
C ALA A 436 -0.49 23.94 29.46
N ARG A 437 0.45 24.14 30.43
CA ARG A 437 0.42 23.55 31.79
C ARG A 437 0.36 22.01 31.71
N LEU A 438 1.35 21.42 31.05
CA LEU A 438 1.39 19.99 30.78
C LEU A 438 2.12 19.17 31.87
N GLY A 439 2.46 19.80 33.02
CA GLY A 439 3.05 19.11 34.14
C GLY A 439 4.54 18.85 34.01
N GLN A 440 5.03 17.80 34.67
CA GLN A 440 6.45 17.43 34.73
C GLN A 440 6.62 15.95 34.44
N SER A 441 7.71 15.58 33.77
CA SER A 441 8.11 14.21 33.56
C SER A 441 9.63 14.04 33.51
N ARG A 442 10.13 12.81 33.48
CA ARG A 442 11.54 12.47 33.16
C ARG A 442 11.68 11.93 31.74
N ASP A 443 10.64 11.25 31.27
CA ASP A 443 10.45 10.74 29.93
C ASP A 443 9.00 11.01 29.55
N ARG A 444 8.75 11.56 28.36
CA ARG A 444 7.39 11.81 27.86
C ARG A 444 7.29 11.58 26.38
N VAL A 445 6.23 10.87 26.01
CA VAL A 445 5.81 10.69 24.61
C VAL A 445 4.48 11.41 24.39
N TYR A 446 4.42 12.30 23.40
CA TYR A 446 3.20 12.98 23.01
C TYR A 446 2.53 12.28 21.84
N LYS A 447 1.19 12.24 21.86
CA LYS A 447 0.35 11.80 20.74
C LYS A 447 -0.68 12.86 20.43
N VAL A 448 -0.75 13.27 19.16
CA VAL A 448 -1.81 14.12 18.62
C VAL A 448 -2.69 13.30 17.68
N PHE A 449 -3.98 13.55 17.67
CA PHE A 449 -4.92 12.84 16.84
C PHE A 449 -6.17 13.68 16.55
N GLY A 450 -6.91 13.29 15.53
CA GLY A 450 -8.17 13.90 15.15
C GLY A 450 -8.91 13.08 14.10
N SER A 451 -10.15 13.49 13.79
CA SER A 451 -10.98 12.85 12.77
C SER A 451 -11.89 13.85 12.04
N ALA A 452 -11.74 15.15 12.32
CA ALA A 452 -12.52 16.17 11.66
C ALA A 452 -12.36 16.10 10.13
N PRO A 453 -13.45 16.18 9.35
CA PRO A 453 -13.42 16.08 7.90
C PRO A 453 -12.99 17.38 7.22
N VAL A 454 -11.79 17.85 7.58
CA VAL A 454 -11.16 19.05 7.02
C VAL A 454 -9.81 18.69 6.42
N LYS A 455 -9.31 19.52 5.51
CA LYS A 455 -7.93 19.42 5.05
C LYS A 455 -6.99 19.49 6.25
N THR A 456 -6.19 18.48 6.48
CA THR A 456 -5.31 18.41 7.64
C THR A 456 -3.87 18.33 7.17
N VAL A 457 -3.15 19.43 7.34
CA VAL A 457 -1.71 19.54 7.10
C VAL A 457 -1.07 20.13 8.34
N LEU A 458 -0.16 19.38 8.92
CA LEU A 458 0.61 19.82 10.09
C LEU A 458 2.00 20.27 9.62
N ASN A 459 2.20 21.59 9.53
CA ASN A 459 3.41 22.23 8.97
C ASN A 459 4.52 22.43 9.99
N GLY A 460 4.30 22.15 11.24
CA GLY A 460 5.32 22.33 12.27
C GLY A 460 4.75 22.22 13.68
N GLY A 461 5.65 22.11 14.62
CA GLY A 461 5.30 22.09 16.02
C GLY A 461 6.53 22.35 16.89
N TYR A 462 6.30 22.92 18.02
CA TYR A 462 7.35 23.01 19.02
C TYR A 462 6.81 22.69 20.41
N ILE A 463 7.72 22.24 21.25
CA ILE A 463 7.44 21.97 22.65
C ILE A 463 8.38 22.82 23.48
N GLU A 464 7.82 23.62 24.39
CA GLU A 464 8.62 24.35 25.35
C GLU A 464 8.79 23.54 26.63
N VAL A 465 10.02 23.18 26.91
CA VAL A 465 10.42 22.47 28.14
C VAL A 465 11.47 23.24 28.89
N GLU A 466 11.41 23.15 30.22
CA GLU A 466 12.38 23.71 31.15
C GLU A 466 12.92 22.59 32.04
N GLN A 467 14.24 22.45 32.07
CA GLN A 467 14.90 21.51 32.97
C GLN A 467 14.88 22.04 34.40
N LEU A 468 14.46 21.20 35.30
CA LEU A 468 14.43 21.54 36.74
C LEU A 468 15.71 21.02 37.42
N ASN A 469 16.23 21.85 38.31
CA ASN A 469 17.31 21.43 39.20
C ASN A 469 16.71 20.55 40.30
N GLY A 470 17.02 19.23 40.25
CA GLY A 470 16.51 18.26 41.21
C GLY A 470 16.53 16.83 40.69
#